data_c054069db9bee5caf5a809b52a28c5fe
#
_entry.id   c054069db9bee5caf5a809b52a28c5fe
#
_cell.length_a   1.000
_cell.length_b   1.000
_cell.length_c   1.000
_cell.angle_alpha   90.00
_cell.angle_beta   90.00
_cell.angle_gamma   90.00
#
_symmetry.space_group_name_H-M   'P 1'
#
loop_
_entity.id
_entity.type
_entity.pdbx_description
1 polymer ?
#
loop_
_entity_poly.entity_id
_entity_poly.type
_entity_poly.pdbx_seq_one_letter_code
_entity_poly.pdbx_strand_id
1 'polypeptide(L)'
;MTDTEPNVAIDIGKYQLGWSDEEDYVYKPQKGLNEDIIREMSFLKKEPEWMLNFRLRSYEIFKQKPMPNWGGDTSEIFFDDIYYYIKPTEGQVDAWEELPDSVKDTYEKLGIPEAERKYLAGVTAQYESEVVYHRNREDLEAQGVIFSDMDSAVKEHPEIVQKYFGTIIPPLSLIHI
;
A
#
# COMPACT_ATOMS: atom_id res chain seq x y z
N MET A 1 42.56 23.07 17.97
CA MET A 1 42.44 21.62 17.71
C MET A 1 41.00 21.38 17.37
N THR A 2 40.71 21.30 16.09
CA THR A 2 39.34 21.00 15.59
C THR A 2 39.28 19.50 15.39
N ASP A 3 38.59 18.81 16.31
CA ASP A 3 38.24 17.42 16.13
C ASP A 3 37.26 17.30 14.94
N THR A 4 37.81 16.89 13.82
CA THR A 4 37.01 16.46 12.67
C THR A 4 36.61 15.02 12.95
N GLU A 5 35.35 14.81 13.35
CA GLU A 5 34.78 13.46 13.40
C GLU A 5 34.94 12.79 12.03
N PRO A 6 35.38 11.52 11.98
CA PRO A 6 35.48 10.82 10.71
C PRO A 6 34.09 10.64 10.14
N ASN A 7 33.85 11.24 8.99
CA ASN A 7 32.65 11.01 8.19
C ASN A 7 32.71 9.56 7.70
N VAL A 8 32.11 8.64 8.45
CA VAL A 8 32.00 7.24 8.05
C VAL A 8 30.99 7.20 6.93
N ALA A 9 31.47 7.30 5.69
CA ALA A 9 30.66 6.97 4.52
C ALA A 9 30.25 5.49 4.66
N ILE A 10 29.00 5.25 5.02
CA ILE A 10 28.44 3.90 4.98
C ILE A 10 28.37 3.54 3.50
N ASP A 11 29.28 2.69 3.07
CA ASP A 11 29.20 2.08 1.74
C ASP A 11 28.04 1.07 1.75
N ILE A 12 26.86 1.53 1.32
CA ILE A 12 25.69 0.67 1.14
C ILE A 12 25.86 -0.29 -0.04
N GLY A 13 27.05 -0.34 -0.65
CA GLY A 13 27.33 -1.17 -1.82
C GLY A 13 26.51 -0.76 -3.03
N LYS A 14 26.68 -1.49 -4.13
CA LYS A 14 25.72 -1.39 -5.25
C LYS A 14 24.42 -2.01 -4.79
N TYR A 15 23.38 -1.20 -4.59
CA TYR A 15 22.03 -1.64 -4.29
C TYR A 15 21.58 -2.65 -5.35
N GLN A 16 21.60 -3.93 -4.99
CA GLN A 16 21.30 -5.01 -5.93
C GLN A 16 19.83 -5.05 -6.38
N LEU A 17 18.97 -4.30 -5.67
CA LEU A 17 17.55 -4.17 -5.96
C LEU A 17 17.22 -2.88 -6.76
N GLY A 18 18.20 -2.19 -7.30
CA GLY A 18 18.04 -0.98 -8.12
C GLY A 18 17.53 -1.27 -9.54
N TRP A 19 16.46 -2.06 -9.64
CA TRP A 19 15.72 -2.34 -10.86
C TRP A 19 14.28 -1.84 -10.70
N SER A 20 13.63 -1.53 -11.80
CA SER A 20 12.20 -1.22 -11.87
C SER A 20 11.54 -2.13 -12.90
N ASP A 21 10.33 -2.52 -12.64
CA ASP A 21 9.52 -3.24 -13.64
C ASP A 21 9.04 -2.28 -14.72
N GLU A 22 8.70 -2.83 -15.90
CA GLU A 22 8.01 -2.06 -16.92
C GLU A 22 6.63 -1.64 -16.40
N GLU A 23 6.25 -0.38 -16.71
CA GLU A 23 4.98 0.18 -16.29
C GLU A 23 3.83 -0.39 -17.13
N ASP A 24 3.22 -1.49 -16.70
CA ASP A 24 2.00 -2.06 -17.26
C ASP A 24 0.89 -2.04 -16.21
N TYR A 25 0.15 -0.92 -16.16
CA TYR A 25 -0.88 -0.71 -15.16
C TYR A 25 -2.26 -0.66 -15.80
N VAL A 26 -3.23 -1.29 -15.15
CA VAL A 26 -4.65 -1.22 -15.54
C VAL A 26 -5.18 0.21 -15.44
N TYR A 27 -4.74 0.91 -14.40
CA TYR A 27 -5.14 2.30 -14.19
C TYR A 27 -4.04 3.10 -13.48
N LYS A 28 -3.78 4.30 -14.00
CA LYS A 28 -2.84 5.27 -13.45
C LYS A 28 -3.46 6.68 -13.57
N PRO A 29 -3.84 7.33 -12.46
CA PRO A 29 -4.42 8.67 -12.48
C PRO A 29 -3.38 9.73 -12.85
N GLN A 30 -3.77 10.99 -12.86
CA GLN A 30 -2.82 12.09 -12.92
C GLN A 30 -2.01 12.18 -11.60
N LYS A 31 -0.86 12.83 -11.68
CA LYS A 31 -0.01 13.09 -10.53
C LYS A 31 -0.63 14.12 -9.58
N GLY A 32 -0.14 14.12 -8.35
CA GLY A 32 -0.62 14.97 -7.27
C GLY A 32 -1.78 14.34 -6.51
N LEU A 33 -2.15 14.96 -5.39
CA LEU A 33 -3.26 14.54 -4.55
C LEU A 33 -4.30 15.65 -4.45
N ASN A 34 -5.54 15.34 -4.84
CA ASN A 34 -6.68 16.23 -4.74
C ASN A 34 -7.97 15.46 -4.47
N GLU A 35 -9.07 16.15 -4.24
CA GLU A 35 -10.35 15.52 -3.94
C GLU A 35 -10.87 14.64 -5.07
N ASP A 36 -10.63 15.02 -6.34
CA ASP A 36 -11.10 14.25 -7.49
C ASP A 36 -10.40 12.89 -7.55
N ILE A 37 -9.07 12.85 -7.33
CA ILE A 37 -8.30 11.60 -7.26
C ILE A 37 -8.78 10.72 -6.09
N ILE A 38 -9.07 11.32 -4.92
CA ILE A 38 -9.60 10.59 -3.77
C ILE A 38 -10.96 9.97 -4.08
N ARG A 39 -11.85 10.71 -4.73
CA ARG A 39 -13.18 10.23 -5.14
C ARG A 39 -13.08 9.13 -6.19
N GLU A 40 -12.20 9.30 -7.16
CA GLU A 40 -11.96 8.33 -8.20
C GLU A 40 -11.38 7.02 -7.64
N MET A 41 -10.38 7.10 -6.77
CA MET A 41 -9.82 5.95 -6.06
C MET A 41 -10.89 5.21 -5.26
N SER A 42 -11.69 5.92 -4.49
CA SER A 42 -12.78 5.33 -3.68
C SER A 42 -13.84 4.66 -4.58
N PHE A 43 -14.16 5.26 -5.73
CA PHE A 43 -15.06 4.68 -6.71
C PHE A 43 -14.50 3.39 -7.33
N LEU A 44 -13.22 3.39 -7.74
CA LEU A 44 -12.55 2.21 -8.30
C LEU A 44 -12.47 1.05 -7.30
N LYS A 45 -12.21 1.37 -6.02
CA LYS A 45 -12.20 0.41 -4.92
C LYS A 45 -13.60 -0.03 -4.49
N LYS A 46 -14.66 0.60 -5.01
CA LYS A 46 -16.06 0.36 -4.63
C LYS A 46 -16.27 0.50 -3.11
N GLU A 47 -15.67 1.52 -2.54
CA GLU A 47 -15.77 1.81 -1.11
C GLU A 47 -17.15 2.33 -0.72
N PRO A 48 -17.65 2.03 0.49
CA PRO A 48 -18.86 2.65 1.01
C PRO A 48 -18.64 4.15 1.29
N GLU A 49 -19.73 4.91 1.29
CA GLU A 49 -19.70 6.37 1.45
C GLU A 49 -18.98 6.83 2.73
N TRP A 50 -19.10 6.08 3.83
CA TRP A 50 -18.42 6.44 5.08
C TRP A 50 -16.89 6.39 4.93
N MET A 51 -16.33 5.47 4.13
CA MET A 51 -14.90 5.39 3.86
C MET A 51 -14.45 6.57 2.99
N LEU A 52 -15.19 6.91 1.95
CA LEU A 52 -14.92 8.11 1.16
C LEU A 52 -14.91 9.37 2.03
N ASN A 53 -15.91 9.53 2.89
CA ASN A 53 -15.99 10.66 3.81
C ASN A 53 -14.81 10.71 4.79
N PHE A 54 -14.35 9.54 5.25
CA PHE A 54 -13.15 9.43 6.08
C PHE A 54 -11.90 9.89 5.32
N ARG A 55 -11.71 9.47 4.06
CA ARG A 55 -10.59 9.90 3.21
C ARG A 55 -10.60 11.41 2.95
N LEU A 56 -11.74 11.96 2.60
CA LEU A 56 -11.89 13.41 2.38
C LEU A 56 -11.57 14.21 3.64
N ARG A 57 -12.05 13.76 4.80
CA ARG A 57 -11.68 14.36 6.09
C ARG A 57 -10.18 14.26 6.36
N SER A 58 -9.57 13.13 6.06
CA SER A 58 -8.12 12.94 6.22
C SER A 58 -7.33 13.91 5.34
N TYR A 59 -7.79 14.13 4.11
CA TYR A 59 -7.19 15.09 3.18
C TYR A 59 -7.30 16.53 3.69
N GLU A 60 -8.45 16.93 4.25
CA GLU A 60 -8.58 18.26 4.86
C GLU A 60 -7.63 18.46 6.05
N ILE A 61 -7.47 17.45 6.89
CA ILE A 61 -6.49 17.49 7.99
C ILE A 61 -5.06 17.56 7.43
N PHE A 62 -4.76 16.82 6.39
CA PHE A 62 -3.45 16.83 5.72
C PHE A 62 -3.10 18.23 5.21
N LYS A 63 -4.00 18.90 4.51
CA LYS A 63 -3.78 20.27 3.99
C LYS A 63 -3.48 21.31 5.09
N GLN A 64 -3.95 21.08 6.31
CA GLN A 64 -3.75 21.98 7.44
C GLN A 64 -2.44 21.72 8.21
N LYS A 65 -1.78 20.58 7.97
CA LYS A 65 -0.53 20.23 8.66
C LYS A 65 0.68 20.85 7.97
N PRO A 66 1.57 21.48 8.76
CA PRO A 66 2.86 21.92 8.21
C PRO A 66 3.73 20.72 7.87
N MET A 67 4.65 20.90 6.93
CA MET A 67 5.70 19.91 6.70
C MET A 67 6.49 19.66 7.98
N PRO A 68 6.83 18.40 8.29
CA PRO A 68 7.66 18.10 9.43
C PRO A 68 9.04 18.75 9.27
N ASN A 69 9.58 19.26 10.37
CA ASN A 69 10.92 19.86 10.46
C ASN A 69 11.94 18.92 11.11
N TRP A 70 11.62 17.64 11.17
CA TRP A 70 12.43 16.56 11.73
C TRP A 70 12.50 15.40 10.72
N GLY A 71 13.53 14.59 10.81
CA GLY A 71 13.77 13.49 9.86
C GLY A 71 14.73 13.87 8.74
N GLY A 72 14.66 13.17 7.62
CA GLY A 72 15.49 13.43 6.44
C GLY A 72 15.10 14.73 5.71
N ASP A 73 16.01 15.23 4.88
CA ASP A 73 15.72 16.36 4.02
C ASP A 73 14.74 15.95 2.90
N THR A 74 13.60 16.63 2.85
CA THR A 74 12.54 16.40 1.86
C THR A 74 12.44 17.54 0.84
N SER A 75 13.40 18.46 0.80
CA SER A 75 13.35 19.64 -0.06
C SER A 75 13.35 19.32 -1.56
N GLU A 76 13.87 18.16 -1.95
CA GLU A 76 13.91 17.69 -3.33
C GLU A 76 12.68 16.82 -3.70
N ILE A 77 11.74 16.62 -2.79
CA ILE A 77 10.52 15.84 -3.04
C ILE A 77 9.40 16.77 -3.51
N PHE A 78 8.96 16.59 -4.74
CA PHE A 78 7.85 17.32 -5.34
C PHE A 78 6.58 16.50 -5.19
N PHE A 79 5.79 16.77 -4.13
CA PHE A 79 4.59 16.01 -3.80
C PHE A 79 3.52 16.03 -4.90
N ASP A 80 3.46 17.10 -5.68
CA ASP A 80 2.55 17.19 -6.83
C ASP A 80 3.01 16.35 -8.04
N ASP A 81 4.23 15.81 -8.01
CA ASP A 81 4.78 14.97 -9.08
C ASP A 81 4.75 13.48 -8.75
N ILE A 82 3.98 13.08 -7.75
CA ILE A 82 3.84 11.71 -7.28
C ILE A 82 2.48 11.14 -7.69
N TYR A 83 2.44 9.88 -8.10
CA TYR A 83 1.21 9.11 -8.24
C TYR A 83 0.80 8.54 -6.88
N TYR A 84 -0.34 8.96 -6.37
CA TYR A 84 -0.83 8.53 -5.04
C TYR A 84 -1.66 7.26 -5.07
N TYR A 85 -1.99 6.78 -6.25
CA TYR A 85 -2.69 5.53 -6.46
C TYR A 85 -2.33 4.93 -7.81
N ILE A 86 -2.04 3.65 -7.85
CA ILE A 86 -1.80 2.88 -9.08
C ILE A 86 -2.51 1.54 -8.92
N LYS A 87 -3.32 1.18 -9.90
CA LYS A 87 -3.99 -0.11 -9.95
C LYS A 87 -3.26 -1.03 -10.93
N PRO A 88 -2.49 -2.02 -10.43
CA PRO A 88 -1.64 -2.87 -11.27
C PRO A 88 -2.42 -3.97 -11.99
N THR A 89 -3.51 -4.49 -11.39
CA THR A 89 -4.28 -5.62 -11.91
C THR A 89 -5.77 -5.33 -11.86
N GLU A 90 -6.57 -6.08 -12.61
CA GLU A 90 -8.05 -5.93 -12.58
C GLU A 90 -8.67 -6.33 -11.25
N GLY A 91 -8.02 -7.22 -10.49
CA GLY A 91 -8.48 -7.67 -9.18
C GLY A 91 -7.48 -8.60 -8.51
N GLN A 92 -7.88 -9.12 -7.36
CA GLN A 92 -7.13 -10.12 -6.62
C GLN A 92 -7.31 -11.50 -7.24
N VAL A 93 -6.31 -12.36 -7.04
CA VAL A 93 -6.35 -13.77 -7.38
C VAL A 93 -6.13 -14.62 -6.12
N ASP A 94 -6.71 -15.82 -6.09
CA ASP A 94 -6.60 -16.77 -4.99
C ASP A 94 -5.48 -17.78 -5.20
N ALA A 95 -4.97 -17.88 -6.43
CA ALA A 95 -3.87 -18.77 -6.78
C ALA A 95 -2.65 -17.96 -7.26
N TRP A 96 -1.48 -18.27 -6.71
CA TRP A 96 -0.21 -17.62 -7.07
C TRP A 96 0.10 -17.72 -8.57
N GLU A 97 -0.30 -18.82 -9.17
CA GLU A 97 -0.08 -19.14 -10.58
C GLU A 97 -0.84 -18.19 -11.53
N GLU A 98 -1.93 -17.59 -11.05
CA GLU A 98 -2.78 -16.66 -11.82
C GLU A 98 -2.24 -15.23 -11.85
N LEU A 99 -1.25 -14.93 -11.00
CA LEU A 99 -0.61 -13.61 -11.02
C LEU A 99 0.09 -13.34 -12.35
N PRO A 100 0.13 -12.08 -12.81
CA PRO A 100 0.98 -11.68 -13.94
C PRO A 100 2.44 -12.06 -13.72
N ASP A 101 3.13 -12.44 -14.81
CA ASP A 101 4.52 -12.86 -14.73
C ASP A 101 5.44 -11.75 -14.19
N SER A 102 5.17 -10.48 -14.51
CA SER A 102 5.91 -9.34 -13.97
C SER A 102 5.87 -9.27 -12.43
N VAL A 103 4.72 -9.58 -11.84
CA VAL A 103 4.56 -9.62 -10.37
C VAL A 103 5.32 -10.80 -9.78
N LYS A 104 5.19 -12.00 -10.40
CA LYS A 104 5.93 -13.20 -9.97
C LYS A 104 7.44 -13.00 -10.02
N ASP A 105 7.94 -12.43 -11.12
CA ASP A 105 9.36 -12.12 -11.30
C ASP A 105 9.87 -11.13 -10.24
N THR A 106 9.07 -10.15 -9.87
CA THR A 106 9.41 -9.21 -8.79
C THR A 106 9.63 -9.92 -7.47
N TYR A 107 8.70 -10.80 -7.07
CA TYR A 107 8.82 -11.56 -5.83
C TYR A 107 9.98 -12.57 -5.86
N GLU A 108 10.30 -13.13 -7.03
CA GLU A 108 11.48 -13.99 -7.21
C GLU A 108 12.78 -13.22 -7.09
N LYS A 109 12.88 -12.05 -7.71
CA LYS A 109 14.04 -11.15 -7.57
C LYS A 109 14.26 -10.69 -6.13
N LEU A 110 13.19 -10.50 -5.36
CA LEU A 110 13.24 -10.18 -3.94
C LEU A 110 13.65 -11.39 -3.08
N GLY A 111 13.69 -12.60 -3.64
CA GLY A 111 14.09 -13.81 -2.93
C GLY A 111 13.05 -14.33 -1.94
N ILE A 112 11.76 -14.03 -2.13
CA ILE A 112 10.68 -14.51 -1.26
C ILE A 112 10.49 -16.02 -1.47
N PRO A 113 10.71 -16.87 -0.44
CA PRO A 113 10.63 -18.32 -0.57
C PRO A 113 9.24 -18.80 -1.02
N GLU A 114 9.19 -19.81 -1.88
CA GLU A 114 7.93 -20.40 -2.34
C GLU A 114 7.08 -20.93 -1.17
N ALA A 115 7.74 -21.46 -0.14
CA ALA A 115 7.07 -21.93 1.07
C ALA A 115 6.29 -20.83 1.80
N GLU A 116 6.81 -19.60 1.83
CA GLU A 116 6.11 -18.45 2.42
C GLU A 116 4.89 -18.06 1.60
N ARG A 117 4.98 -18.20 0.28
CA ARG A 117 3.89 -17.87 -0.65
C ARG A 117 2.73 -18.86 -0.62
N LYS A 118 3.01 -20.14 -0.37
CA LYS A 118 2.05 -21.24 -0.57
C LYS A 118 1.58 -21.94 0.71
N TYR A 119 2.38 -21.97 1.77
CA TYR A 119 2.15 -22.88 2.90
C TYR A 119 1.87 -22.20 4.24
N LEU A 120 1.95 -20.88 4.32
CA LEU A 120 1.54 -20.17 5.54
C LEU A 120 0.04 -20.24 5.75
N ALA A 121 -0.39 -20.08 6.99
CA ALA A 121 -1.80 -20.10 7.40
C ALA A 121 -2.63 -19.00 6.74
N GLY A 122 -2.00 -17.87 6.42
CA GLY A 122 -2.57 -16.79 5.65
C GLY A 122 -1.44 -16.04 4.94
N VAL A 123 -1.64 -15.71 3.66
CA VAL A 123 -0.68 -14.98 2.83
C VAL A 123 -1.39 -13.87 2.08
N THR A 124 -0.79 -12.69 2.11
CA THR A 124 -1.24 -11.55 1.30
C THR A 124 -0.02 -10.97 0.59
N ALA A 125 -0.13 -10.77 -0.72
CA ALA A 125 0.87 -10.08 -1.51
C ALA A 125 0.31 -8.77 -2.04
N GLN A 126 1.03 -7.69 -1.78
CA GLN A 126 0.73 -6.36 -2.28
C GLN A 126 1.71 -6.00 -3.39
N TYR A 127 1.19 -5.42 -4.45
CA TYR A 127 1.98 -4.84 -5.53
C TYR A 127 1.38 -3.47 -5.87
N GLU A 128 2.23 -2.43 -5.91
CA GLU A 128 1.80 -1.04 -6.02
C GLU A 128 0.79 -0.66 -4.91
N SER A 129 -0.36 -0.13 -5.29
CA SER A 129 -1.37 0.35 -4.35
C SER A 129 -2.45 -0.69 -3.97
N GLU A 130 -2.29 -1.94 -4.42
CA GLU A 130 -3.34 -2.96 -4.26
C GLU A 130 -2.81 -4.29 -3.75
N VAL A 131 -3.66 -5.02 -3.03
CA VAL A 131 -3.45 -6.43 -2.76
C VAL A 131 -3.80 -7.21 -4.03
N VAL A 132 -2.82 -7.92 -4.58
CA VAL A 132 -2.96 -8.67 -5.84
C VAL A 132 -3.18 -10.16 -5.62
N TYR A 133 -2.76 -10.69 -4.48
CA TYR A 133 -2.94 -12.08 -4.09
C TYR A 133 -3.30 -12.17 -2.62
N HIS A 134 -4.31 -12.98 -2.32
CA HIS A 134 -4.74 -13.26 -0.96
C HIS A 134 -5.13 -14.73 -0.84
N ARG A 135 -4.67 -15.37 0.21
CA ARG A 135 -5.06 -16.75 0.52
C ARG A 135 -5.10 -16.96 2.03
N ASN A 136 -6.15 -17.60 2.47
CA ASN A 136 -6.29 -18.09 3.83
C ASN A 136 -6.51 -19.61 3.81
N ARG A 137 -6.27 -20.25 4.94
CA ARG A 137 -6.56 -21.69 5.08
C ARG A 137 -8.04 -21.89 5.38
N GLU A 138 -8.68 -22.76 4.61
CA GLU A 138 -10.11 -23.08 4.73
C GLU A 138 -10.50 -23.59 6.13
N ASP A 139 -9.59 -24.32 6.80
CA ASP A 139 -9.83 -24.83 8.14
C ASP A 139 -9.86 -23.73 9.22
N LEU A 140 -9.17 -22.60 8.99
CA LEU A 140 -9.21 -21.43 9.86
C LEU A 140 -10.46 -20.60 9.59
N GLU A 141 -10.83 -20.43 8.34
CA GLU A 141 -12.08 -19.76 7.96
C GLU A 141 -13.30 -20.47 8.54
N ALA A 142 -13.33 -21.80 8.46
CA ALA A 142 -14.38 -22.62 9.06
C ALA A 142 -14.48 -22.46 10.59
N GLN A 143 -13.41 -22.04 11.26
CA GLN A 143 -13.38 -21.71 12.68
C GLN A 143 -13.75 -20.25 12.98
N GLY A 144 -14.06 -19.46 11.95
CA GLY A 144 -14.42 -18.04 12.08
C GLY A 144 -13.25 -17.08 12.13
N VAL A 145 -12.06 -17.50 11.73
CA VAL A 145 -10.91 -16.60 11.57
C VAL A 145 -11.13 -15.74 10.34
N ILE A 146 -11.11 -14.43 10.52
CA ILE A 146 -11.15 -13.44 9.45
C ILE A 146 -9.71 -12.96 9.22
N PHE A 147 -9.15 -13.29 8.07
CA PHE A 147 -7.90 -12.74 7.58
C PHE A 147 -8.15 -12.21 6.18
N SER A 148 -8.25 -10.90 6.05
CA SER A 148 -8.66 -10.23 4.82
C SER A 148 -7.88 -8.93 4.65
N ASP A 149 -7.67 -8.54 3.41
CA ASP A 149 -7.22 -7.18 3.11
C ASP A 149 -8.31 -6.16 3.44
N MET A 150 -7.91 -4.89 3.53
CA MET A 150 -8.83 -3.84 3.95
C MET A 150 -9.92 -3.55 2.91
N ASP A 151 -9.61 -3.68 1.61
CA ASP A 151 -10.58 -3.41 0.55
C ASP A 151 -11.72 -4.43 0.54
N SER A 152 -11.41 -5.69 0.86
CA SER A 152 -12.40 -6.75 1.07
C SER A 152 -13.13 -6.58 2.40
N ALA A 153 -12.40 -6.36 3.49
CA ALA A 153 -12.98 -6.23 4.83
C ALA A 153 -13.99 -5.08 4.97
N VAL A 154 -13.77 -3.96 4.28
CA VAL A 154 -14.69 -2.81 4.25
C VAL A 154 -16.05 -3.18 3.66
N LYS A 155 -16.09 -4.15 2.74
CA LYS A 155 -17.30 -4.61 2.03
C LYS A 155 -17.97 -5.78 2.75
N GLU A 156 -17.18 -6.72 3.23
CA GLU A 156 -17.65 -7.99 3.79
C GLU A 156 -17.94 -7.90 5.30
N HIS A 157 -17.20 -7.06 6.02
CA HIS A 157 -17.29 -6.89 7.47
C HIS A 157 -17.40 -5.40 7.88
N PRO A 158 -18.28 -4.60 7.24
CA PRO A 158 -18.33 -3.14 7.42
C PRO A 158 -18.55 -2.71 8.87
N GLU A 159 -19.32 -3.46 9.66
CA GLU A 159 -19.62 -3.15 11.05
C GLU A 159 -18.37 -3.29 11.95
N ILE A 160 -17.51 -4.26 11.66
CA ILE A 160 -16.25 -4.46 12.40
C ILE A 160 -15.27 -3.36 12.02
N VAL A 161 -15.09 -3.16 10.71
CA VAL A 161 -14.15 -2.15 10.21
C VAL A 161 -14.54 -0.76 10.68
N GLN A 162 -15.79 -0.35 10.50
CA GLN A 162 -16.25 0.98 10.90
C GLN A 162 -16.12 1.24 12.40
N LYS A 163 -16.26 0.20 13.23
CA LYS A 163 -16.12 0.31 14.69
C LYS A 163 -14.68 0.61 15.12
N TYR A 164 -13.69 0.04 14.44
CA TYR A 164 -12.30 0.10 14.90
C TYR A 164 -11.40 0.97 14.03
N PHE A 165 -11.77 1.20 12.77
CA PHE A 165 -10.97 1.94 11.82
C PHE A 165 -10.75 3.39 12.27
N GLY A 166 -9.50 3.82 12.30
CA GLY A 166 -9.13 5.17 12.71
C GLY A 166 -9.22 5.47 14.21
N THR A 167 -9.50 4.47 15.07
CA THR A 167 -9.63 4.68 16.53
C THR A 167 -8.26 4.77 17.22
N ILE A 168 -7.25 4.07 16.72
CA ILE A 168 -5.88 4.08 17.25
C ILE A 168 -4.99 4.96 16.38
N ILE A 169 -5.01 4.73 15.08
CA ILE A 169 -4.28 5.53 14.09
C ILE A 169 -5.24 6.57 13.54
N PRO A 170 -4.99 7.86 13.78
CA PRO A 170 -5.91 8.92 13.38
C PRO A 170 -5.99 9.12 11.86
N PRO A 171 -7.03 9.81 11.35
CA PRO A 171 -7.29 9.99 9.93
C PRO A 171 -6.10 10.48 9.09
N LEU A 172 -5.21 11.26 9.68
CA LEU A 172 -4.04 11.79 8.97
C LEU A 172 -3.10 10.71 8.43
N SER A 173 -2.98 9.59 9.15
CA SER A 173 -2.05 8.51 8.76
C SER A 173 -2.57 7.66 7.60
N LEU A 174 -3.84 7.77 7.24
CA LEU A 174 -4.52 6.88 6.30
C LEU A 174 -4.64 7.45 4.89
N ILE A 175 -4.12 8.63 4.65
CA ILE A 175 -4.13 9.24 3.31
C ILE A 175 -3.09 8.62 2.40
N HIS A 176 -2.09 7.97 2.96
CA HIS A 176 -0.98 7.33 2.25
C HIS A 176 -1.11 5.80 2.16
N ILE A 177 -2.28 5.26 2.49
CA ILE A 177 -2.56 3.81 2.41
C ILE A 177 -3.45 3.53 1.22
#